data_07c282dd8ffaab3f3c2800d2ca8363e1
#
_entry.id   07c282dd8ffaab3f3c2800d2ca8363e1
#
_cell.length_a   1.000
_cell.length_b   1.000
_cell.length_c   1.000
_cell.angle_alpha   90.00
_cell.angle_beta   90.00
_cell.angle_gamma   90.00
#
_symmetry.space_group_name_H-M   'P 1'
#
loop_
_entity.id
_entity.type
_entity.pdbx_description
1 polymer ?
#
loop_
_entity_poly.entity_id
_entity_poly.type
_entity_poly.pdbx_seq_one_letter_code
_entity_poly.pdbx_strand_id
1 'polypeptide(L)'
;MLPRFLVGWIAIGLVSLVTGVVPARAQDEAVLTELKAGAEKLAAAFNAAKVDETAAFFLPKGEWIDEEGTVYQGQEQIKEVLKTYFEKFPGAKMTLDVESVRVVGPVAIEEGTRTMTGGKAGGTATIRYIAVYAKGEGGWRVASVRDFADDPAPTPHDRLQPLAWLVGDWVNEGSGVIVKISYKWSEDTNFLLADYHVTSGEDVLMKSTQRIGWDPLSGKVKSWMFDADGGYATGDWTQLPEGWVIKSAAVMPDGTTGSATISITASDPSRFTMKGTDRIVGDTRDDDFEVTVARKPPVAAKP
;
A
#
# COMPACT_ATOMS: atom_id res chain seq x y z
N MET A 1 1.68 31.87 81.91
CA MET A 1 0.78 30.77 82.42
C MET A 1 0.31 29.92 81.20
N LEU A 2 0.81 28.74 81.15
CA LEU A 2 0.40 27.67 80.24
C LEU A 2 -0.92 27.05 80.73
N PRO A 3 -1.73 26.43 79.79
CA PRO A 3 -1.63 24.97 79.79
C PRO A 3 -1.54 24.30 78.41
N ARG A 4 -0.87 23.17 78.47
CA ARG A 4 -0.66 22.15 77.44
C ARG A 4 -1.95 21.41 77.18
N PHE A 5 -2.28 21.15 75.92
CA PHE A 5 -3.21 20.10 75.53
C PHE A 5 -2.50 19.08 74.64
N LEU A 6 -2.51 17.85 75.07
CA LEU A 6 -2.15 16.65 74.31
C LEU A 6 -3.16 16.46 73.18
N VAL A 7 -2.67 16.17 71.96
CA VAL A 7 -3.51 15.60 70.89
C VAL A 7 -2.84 14.33 70.40
N GLY A 8 -3.56 13.24 70.57
CA GLY A 8 -3.10 11.90 70.21
C GLY A 8 -3.03 11.69 68.71
N TRP A 9 -2.01 10.96 68.25
CA TRP A 9 -1.78 10.50 66.91
C TRP A 9 -2.63 9.26 66.63
N ILE A 10 -3.65 9.35 65.78
CA ILE A 10 -4.30 8.20 65.14
C ILE A 10 -3.53 7.95 63.83
N ALA A 11 -2.75 6.87 63.81
CA ALA A 11 -2.12 6.36 62.60
C ALA A 11 -3.15 5.62 61.77
N ILE A 12 -3.71 6.26 60.71
CA ILE A 12 -4.49 5.57 59.68
C ILE A 12 -3.49 4.97 58.70
N GLY A 13 -3.33 3.64 58.78
CA GLY A 13 -2.56 2.89 57.81
C GLY A 13 -3.27 2.90 56.45
N LEU A 14 -2.75 3.69 55.53
CA LEU A 14 -3.12 3.61 54.11
C LEU A 14 -2.48 2.34 53.53
N VAL A 15 -3.25 1.27 53.37
CA VAL A 15 -2.89 0.14 52.54
C VAL A 15 -3.03 0.60 51.09
N SER A 16 -1.93 1.04 50.50
CA SER A 16 -1.86 1.29 49.04
C SER A 16 -1.91 -0.05 48.35
N LEU A 17 -3.07 -0.43 47.83
CA LEU A 17 -3.18 -1.45 46.79
C LEU A 17 -2.46 -0.88 45.56
N VAL A 18 -1.22 -1.22 45.35
CA VAL A 18 -0.51 -1.03 44.10
C VAL A 18 -1.09 -2.07 43.12
N THR A 19 -2.18 -1.71 42.42
CA THR A 19 -2.58 -2.43 41.23
C THR A 19 -1.49 -2.14 40.22
N GLY A 20 -0.58 -3.08 40.01
CA GLY A 20 0.47 -2.99 39.00
C GLY A 20 -0.14 -2.87 37.63
N VAL A 21 -0.14 -1.67 37.08
CA VAL A 21 -0.46 -1.44 35.66
C VAL A 21 0.69 -2.05 34.87
N VAL A 22 0.49 -3.24 34.31
CA VAL A 22 1.43 -3.85 33.38
C VAL A 22 1.48 -2.90 32.14
N PRO A 23 2.64 -2.43 31.71
CA PRO A 23 2.72 -1.57 30.53
C PRO A 23 2.19 -2.33 29.32
N ALA A 24 1.42 -1.66 28.47
CA ALA A 24 0.73 -2.25 27.31
C ALA A 24 1.66 -3.13 26.45
N ARG A 25 2.90 -2.70 26.25
CA ARG A 25 3.91 -3.44 25.49
C ARG A 25 4.27 -4.80 26.12
N ALA A 26 4.36 -4.89 27.45
CA ALA A 26 4.65 -6.16 28.14
C ALA A 26 3.43 -7.12 28.09
N GLN A 27 2.22 -6.57 28.02
CA GLN A 27 1.01 -7.35 27.82
C GLN A 27 0.98 -7.93 26.39
N ASP A 28 1.33 -7.15 25.38
CA ASP A 28 1.39 -7.61 23.98
C ASP A 28 2.44 -8.72 23.81
N GLU A 29 3.62 -8.61 24.43
CA GLU A 29 4.67 -9.64 24.37
C GLU A 29 4.24 -10.96 25.02
N ALA A 30 3.53 -10.91 26.14
CA ALA A 30 3.00 -12.12 26.79
C ALA A 30 1.93 -12.80 25.94
N VAL A 31 1.02 -12.02 25.35
CA VAL A 31 -0.02 -12.54 24.45
C VAL A 31 0.58 -13.07 23.15
N LEU A 32 1.57 -12.40 22.57
CA LEU A 32 2.32 -12.88 21.41
C LEU A 32 2.92 -14.28 21.67
N THR A 33 3.53 -14.48 22.83
CA THR A 33 4.10 -15.78 23.22
C THR A 33 3.01 -16.85 23.33
N GLU A 34 1.86 -16.52 23.96
CA GLU A 34 0.73 -17.43 24.12
C GLU A 34 0.13 -17.81 22.76
N LEU A 35 -0.06 -16.84 21.84
CA LEU A 35 -0.60 -17.08 20.50
C LEU A 35 0.37 -17.86 19.61
N LYS A 36 1.68 -17.59 19.66
CA LYS A 36 2.69 -18.40 18.96
C LYS A 36 2.62 -19.88 19.36
N ALA A 37 2.57 -20.15 20.68
CA ALA A 37 2.38 -21.51 21.16
C ALA A 37 1.04 -22.13 20.73
N GLY A 38 -0.02 -21.32 20.60
CA GLY A 38 -1.30 -21.71 20.05
C GLY A 38 -1.21 -22.09 18.56
N ALA A 39 -0.52 -21.26 17.77
CA ALA A 39 -0.29 -21.46 16.35
C ALA A 39 0.48 -22.78 16.08
N GLU A 40 1.51 -23.08 16.87
CA GLU A 40 2.23 -24.38 16.78
C GLU A 40 1.30 -25.57 17.03
N LYS A 41 0.42 -25.50 18.04
CA LYS A 41 -0.55 -26.56 18.34
C LYS A 41 -1.61 -26.71 17.24
N LEU A 42 -2.10 -25.59 16.71
CA LEU A 42 -3.03 -25.58 15.58
C LEU A 42 -2.39 -26.25 14.35
N ALA A 43 -1.16 -25.84 14.01
CA ALA A 43 -0.42 -26.45 12.92
C ALA A 43 -0.20 -27.97 13.14
N ALA A 44 0.13 -28.38 14.36
CA ALA A 44 0.30 -29.79 14.69
C ALA A 44 -1.01 -30.59 14.53
N ALA A 45 -2.15 -30.06 14.98
CA ALA A 45 -3.46 -30.69 14.82
C ALA A 45 -3.83 -30.80 13.32
N PHE A 46 -3.65 -29.75 12.56
CA PHE A 46 -3.86 -29.73 11.12
C PHE A 46 -2.96 -30.76 10.41
N ASN A 47 -1.66 -30.77 10.72
CA ASN A 47 -0.68 -31.67 10.13
C ASN A 47 -0.93 -33.15 10.44
N ALA A 48 -1.68 -33.44 11.50
CA ALA A 48 -2.15 -34.75 11.86
C ALA A 48 -3.55 -35.07 11.29
N ALA A 49 -4.12 -34.21 10.46
CA ALA A 49 -5.48 -34.27 9.91
C ALA A 49 -6.58 -34.43 10.99
N LYS A 50 -6.36 -33.89 12.17
CA LYS A 50 -7.29 -33.96 13.30
C LYS A 50 -8.34 -32.84 13.18
N VAL A 51 -9.39 -33.10 12.41
CA VAL A 51 -10.44 -32.14 12.06
C VAL A 51 -11.04 -31.46 13.30
N ASP A 52 -11.48 -32.26 14.28
CA ASP A 52 -12.14 -31.75 15.49
C ASP A 52 -11.19 -30.89 16.35
N GLU A 53 -9.93 -31.35 16.53
CA GLU A 53 -8.93 -30.60 17.27
C GLU A 53 -8.58 -29.28 16.56
N THR A 54 -8.47 -29.29 15.24
CA THR A 54 -8.19 -28.09 14.43
C THR A 54 -9.35 -27.09 14.55
N ALA A 55 -10.59 -27.54 14.40
CA ALA A 55 -11.77 -26.66 14.52
C ALA A 55 -11.99 -26.12 15.93
N ALA A 56 -11.52 -26.84 16.97
CA ALA A 56 -11.64 -26.40 18.36
C ALA A 56 -10.82 -25.14 18.70
N PHE A 57 -9.87 -24.74 17.86
CA PHE A 57 -9.17 -23.47 18.00
C PHE A 57 -10.07 -22.26 17.70
N PHE A 58 -11.17 -22.46 16.98
CA PHE A 58 -12.17 -21.43 16.73
C PHE A 58 -13.18 -21.34 17.88
N LEU A 59 -13.77 -20.16 18.04
CA LEU A 59 -14.98 -20.03 18.84
C LEU A 59 -16.13 -20.84 18.22
N PRO A 60 -17.17 -21.26 19.00
CA PRO A 60 -18.31 -22.00 18.44
C PRO A 60 -18.99 -21.32 17.25
N LYS A 61 -18.97 -19.98 17.23
CA LYS A 61 -19.49 -19.12 16.14
C LYS A 61 -18.38 -18.38 15.41
N GLY A 62 -17.11 -18.81 15.58
CA GLY A 62 -15.97 -18.22 14.87
C GLY A 62 -16.09 -18.42 13.37
N GLU A 63 -15.38 -17.63 12.62
CA GLU A 63 -15.41 -17.69 11.16
C GLU A 63 -14.01 -17.80 10.55
N TRP A 64 -13.97 -18.45 9.41
CA TRP A 64 -12.81 -18.44 8.52
C TRP A 64 -13.26 -17.91 7.17
N ILE A 65 -12.56 -16.89 6.68
CA ILE A 65 -12.77 -16.28 5.37
C ILE A 65 -11.56 -16.64 4.53
N ASP A 66 -11.78 -17.40 3.47
CA ASP A 66 -10.70 -17.83 2.57
C ASP A 66 -10.23 -16.70 1.63
N GLU A 67 -9.21 -17.00 0.82
CA GLU A 67 -8.60 -16.06 -0.14
C GLU A 67 -9.59 -15.57 -1.21
N GLU A 68 -10.61 -16.37 -1.53
CA GLU A 68 -11.67 -16.04 -2.50
C GLU A 68 -12.81 -15.23 -1.85
N GLY A 69 -12.75 -15.03 -0.51
CA GLY A 69 -13.75 -14.32 0.27
C GLY A 69 -14.93 -15.20 0.70
N THR A 70 -14.84 -16.53 0.55
CA THR A 70 -15.86 -17.47 1.05
C THR A 70 -15.82 -17.51 2.57
N VAL A 71 -16.97 -17.39 3.20
CA VAL A 71 -17.10 -17.38 4.66
C VAL A 71 -17.57 -18.74 5.16
N TYR A 72 -16.79 -19.37 6.01
CA TYR A 72 -17.13 -20.60 6.75
C TYR A 72 -17.43 -20.21 8.20
N GLN A 73 -18.72 -20.20 8.58
CA GLN A 73 -19.18 -19.72 9.87
C GLN A 73 -19.46 -20.86 10.83
N GLY A 74 -18.82 -20.82 12.00
CA GLY A 74 -18.97 -21.79 13.06
C GLY A 74 -18.13 -23.05 12.87
N GLN A 75 -17.84 -23.71 14.00
CA GLN A 75 -16.97 -24.89 14.00
C GLN A 75 -17.46 -26.02 13.08
N GLU A 76 -18.77 -26.19 12.90
CA GLU A 76 -19.30 -27.28 12.05
C GLU A 76 -18.97 -27.06 10.57
N GLN A 77 -19.15 -25.85 10.03
CA GLN A 77 -18.75 -25.57 8.64
C GLN A 77 -17.23 -25.65 8.46
N ILE A 78 -16.46 -25.21 9.47
CA ILE A 78 -14.99 -25.32 9.45
C ILE A 78 -14.56 -26.79 9.44
N LYS A 79 -15.23 -27.67 10.21
CA LYS A 79 -14.97 -29.10 10.18
C LYS A 79 -15.25 -29.71 8.81
N GLU A 80 -16.38 -29.37 8.20
CA GLU A 80 -16.76 -29.87 6.88
C GLU A 80 -15.73 -29.50 5.81
N VAL A 81 -15.30 -28.22 5.80
CA VAL A 81 -14.29 -27.78 4.83
C VAL A 81 -12.93 -28.44 5.09
N LEU A 82 -12.51 -28.57 6.35
CA LEU A 82 -11.26 -29.27 6.70
C LEU A 82 -11.30 -30.75 6.29
N LYS A 83 -12.41 -31.45 6.51
CA LYS A 83 -12.60 -32.82 6.10
C LYS A 83 -12.47 -32.95 4.58
N THR A 84 -13.20 -32.14 3.83
CA THR A 84 -13.13 -32.11 2.37
C THR A 84 -11.72 -31.80 1.87
N TYR A 85 -11.02 -30.88 2.56
CA TYR A 85 -9.65 -30.50 2.22
C TYR A 85 -8.68 -31.68 2.40
N PHE A 86 -8.74 -32.40 3.54
CA PHE A 86 -7.86 -33.55 3.79
C PHE A 86 -8.16 -34.73 2.90
N GLU A 87 -9.43 -34.94 2.52
CA GLU A 87 -9.81 -35.99 1.54
C GLU A 87 -9.21 -35.67 0.16
N LYS A 88 -9.22 -34.41 -0.23
CA LYS A 88 -8.72 -33.96 -1.53
C LYS A 88 -7.19 -33.85 -1.59
N PHE A 89 -6.57 -33.51 -0.48
CA PHE A 89 -5.13 -33.27 -0.35
C PHE A 89 -4.53 -34.08 0.80
N PRO A 90 -4.47 -35.40 0.69
CA PRO A 90 -3.92 -36.24 1.73
C PRO A 90 -2.44 -35.94 1.94
N GLY A 91 -2.05 -35.72 3.19
CA GLY A 91 -0.68 -35.36 3.55
C GLY A 91 -0.30 -33.91 3.43
N ALA A 92 -1.25 -33.02 3.13
CA ALA A 92 -1.02 -31.56 3.20
C ALA A 92 -0.48 -31.16 4.59
N LYS A 93 0.48 -30.22 4.59
CA LYS A 93 1.10 -29.68 5.80
C LYS A 93 0.94 -28.18 5.85
N MET A 94 0.88 -27.66 7.07
CA MET A 94 0.76 -26.24 7.38
C MET A 94 1.82 -25.82 8.40
N THR A 95 2.41 -24.67 8.19
CA THR A 95 3.16 -23.93 9.19
C THR A 95 2.58 -22.52 9.32
N LEU A 96 2.60 -21.99 10.53
CA LEU A 96 2.16 -20.63 10.84
C LEU A 96 3.34 -19.85 11.36
N ASP A 97 3.58 -18.65 10.81
CA ASP A 97 4.56 -17.70 11.30
C ASP A 97 3.81 -16.44 11.76
N VAL A 98 3.80 -16.23 13.08
CA VAL A 98 3.13 -15.09 13.72
C VAL A 98 4.09 -13.91 13.73
N GLU A 99 3.81 -12.91 12.92
CA GLU A 99 4.66 -11.73 12.71
C GLU A 99 4.40 -10.65 13.77
N SER A 100 3.13 -10.36 14.05
CA SER A 100 2.75 -9.35 15.02
C SER A 100 1.48 -9.71 15.78
N VAL A 101 1.37 -9.21 17.01
CA VAL A 101 0.17 -9.28 17.84
C VAL A 101 -0.07 -7.92 18.50
N ARG A 102 -1.31 -7.46 18.47
CA ARG A 102 -1.77 -6.25 19.15
C ARG A 102 -2.99 -6.57 20.00
N VAL A 103 -2.94 -6.23 21.29
CA VAL A 103 -4.07 -6.42 22.21
C VAL A 103 -4.93 -5.16 22.25
N VAL A 104 -6.24 -5.32 22.04
CA VAL A 104 -7.21 -4.22 22.07
C VAL A 104 -8.39 -4.65 22.96
N GLY A 105 -8.33 -4.26 24.23
CA GLY A 105 -9.33 -4.68 25.21
C GLY A 105 -9.41 -6.21 25.38
N PRO A 106 -10.58 -6.84 25.18
CA PRO A 106 -10.74 -8.29 25.35
C PRO A 106 -10.34 -9.11 24.10
N VAL A 107 -9.80 -8.48 23.08
CA VAL A 107 -9.41 -9.14 21.83
C VAL A 107 -7.93 -8.97 21.54
N ALA A 108 -7.35 -9.92 20.82
CA ALA A 108 -6.02 -9.80 20.21
C ALA A 108 -6.17 -9.89 18.69
N ILE A 109 -5.43 -9.04 17.99
CA ILE A 109 -5.32 -9.05 16.53
C ILE A 109 -3.92 -9.57 16.20
N GLU A 110 -3.87 -10.64 15.45
CA GLU A 110 -2.65 -11.31 15.00
C GLU A 110 -2.52 -11.15 13.49
N GLU A 111 -1.33 -10.80 13.04
CA GLU A 111 -0.96 -10.81 11.63
C GLU A 111 0.17 -11.82 11.44
N GLY A 112 0.12 -12.56 10.35
CA GLY A 112 1.14 -13.57 10.07
C GLY A 112 1.01 -14.18 8.68
N THR A 113 1.84 -15.18 8.45
CA THR A 113 1.83 -15.98 7.23
C THR A 113 1.54 -17.45 7.53
N ARG A 114 0.82 -18.09 6.63
CA ARG A 114 0.52 -19.49 6.63
C ARG A 114 1.14 -20.16 5.40
N THR A 115 2.10 -21.03 5.59
CA THR A 115 2.69 -21.79 4.49
C THR A 115 2.06 -23.18 4.42
N MET A 116 1.50 -23.49 3.26
CA MET A 116 0.88 -24.78 2.94
C MET A 116 1.76 -25.56 1.98
N THR A 117 1.97 -26.86 2.24
CA THR A 117 2.67 -27.76 1.34
C THR A 117 1.80 -28.98 1.02
N GLY A 118 1.86 -29.46 -0.23
CA GLY A 118 1.06 -30.61 -0.68
C GLY A 118 -0.44 -30.35 -0.79
N GLY A 119 -0.84 -29.05 -0.77
CA GLY A 119 -2.24 -28.64 -0.88
C GLY A 119 -2.69 -28.32 -2.31
N LYS A 120 -3.68 -27.44 -2.44
CA LYS A 120 -4.33 -27.01 -3.71
C LYS A 120 -3.33 -26.58 -4.79
N ALA A 121 -2.24 -25.94 -4.42
CA ALA A 121 -1.21 -25.49 -5.35
C ALA A 121 -0.27 -26.60 -5.87
N GLY A 122 -0.37 -27.81 -5.36
CA GLY A 122 0.50 -28.94 -5.73
C GLY A 122 1.97 -28.80 -5.32
N GLY A 123 2.32 -27.67 -4.66
CA GLY A 123 3.66 -27.32 -4.20
C GLY A 123 3.60 -26.64 -2.84
N THR A 124 4.40 -25.58 -2.67
CA THR A 124 4.37 -24.72 -1.49
C THR A 124 3.67 -23.42 -1.85
N ALA A 125 2.69 -23.02 -1.04
CA ALA A 125 2.01 -21.73 -1.13
C ALA A 125 2.08 -21.03 0.22
N THR A 126 2.37 -19.73 0.21
CA THR A 126 2.36 -18.89 1.41
C THR A 126 1.23 -17.89 1.29
N ILE A 127 0.44 -17.74 2.33
CA ILE A 127 -0.77 -16.95 2.40
C ILE A 127 -0.65 -16.04 3.61
N ARG A 128 -0.90 -14.75 3.42
CA ARG A 128 -1.03 -13.82 4.56
C ARG A 128 -2.37 -14.00 5.22
N TYR A 129 -2.42 -13.84 6.53
CA TYR A 129 -3.69 -13.83 7.26
C TYR A 129 -3.72 -12.75 8.35
N ILE A 130 -4.93 -12.34 8.70
CA ILE A 130 -5.23 -11.58 9.89
C ILE A 130 -6.23 -12.39 10.71
N ALA A 131 -5.90 -12.65 11.98
CA ALA A 131 -6.78 -13.34 12.90
C ALA A 131 -7.15 -12.44 14.08
N VAL A 132 -8.42 -12.47 14.44
CA VAL A 132 -8.97 -11.84 15.63
C VAL A 132 -9.27 -12.93 16.65
N TYR A 133 -8.66 -12.83 17.80
CA TYR A 133 -8.86 -13.74 18.91
C TYR A 133 -9.70 -13.06 20.00
N ALA A 134 -10.56 -13.85 20.65
CA ALA A 134 -11.20 -13.44 21.89
C ALA A 134 -10.76 -14.35 23.04
N LYS A 135 -10.52 -13.74 24.20
CA LYS A 135 -10.11 -14.46 25.42
C LYS A 135 -11.34 -14.93 26.18
N GLY A 136 -11.47 -16.26 26.37
CA GLY A 136 -12.50 -16.89 27.17
C GLY A 136 -11.88 -17.70 28.33
N GLU A 137 -12.72 -18.47 29.06
CA GLU A 137 -12.26 -19.34 30.17
C GLU A 137 -11.24 -20.40 29.72
N GLY A 138 -11.27 -20.79 28.44
CA GLY A 138 -10.33 -21.75 27.84
C GLY A 138 -9.12 -21.13 27.13
N GLY A 139 -8.79 -19.84 27.39
CA GLY A 139 -7.72 -19.13 26.70
C GLY A 139 -8.18 -18.40 25.43
N TRP A 140 -7.22 -18.06 24.57
CA TRP A 140 -7.48 -17.38 23.31
C TRP A 140 -8.02 -18.33 22.26
N ARG A 141 -9.12 -17.93 21.60
CA ARG A 141 -9.70 -18.67 20.46
C ARG A 141 -9.98 -17.73 19.30
N VAL A 142 -9.85 -18.23 18.10
CA VAL A 142 -10.13 -17.51 16.86
C VAL A 142 -11.61 -17.15 16.80
N ALA A 143 -11.89 -15.85 16.81
CA ALA A 143 -13.22 -15.30 16.55
C ALA A 143 -13.45 -15.12 15.05
N SER A 144 -12.43 -14.64 14.33
CA SER A 144 -12.43 -14.49 12.88
C SER A 144 -11.00 -14.63 12.37
N VAL A 145 -10.80 -15.34 11.27
CA VAL A 145 -9.54 -15.31 10.52
C VAL A 145 -9.86 -15.08 9.06
N ARG A 146 -9.11 -14.18 8.44
CA ARG A 146 -9.19 -13.90 7.03
C ARG A 146 -7.85 -14.16 6.36
N ASP A 147 -7.90 -14.99 5.34
CA ASP A 147 -6.78 -15.24 4.44
C ASP A 147 -6.79 -14.19 3.32
N PHE A 148 -5.60 -13.80 2.90
CA PHE A 148 -5.41 -12.89 1.77
C PHE A 148 -4.65 -13.67 0.70
N ALA A 149 -5.19 -13.68 -0.52
CA ALA A 149 -4.42 -14.14 -1.66
C ALA A 149 -3.06 -13.45 -1.64
N ASP A 150 -2.01 -14.20 -1.95
CA ASP A 150 -0.68 -13.63 -2.12
C ASP A 150 -0.66 -12.87 -3.46
N ASP A 151 -1.37 -11.73 -3.47
CA ASP A 151 -1.19 -10.75 -4.53
C ASP A 151 0.22 -10.22 -4.38
N PRO A 152 1.11 -10.49 -5.33
CA PRO A 152 2.45 -9.94 -5.28
C PRO A 152 2.33 -8.43 -5.10
N ALA A 153 3.15 -7.86 -4.22
CA ALA A 153 3.14 -6.42 -4.01
C ALA A 153 3.18 -5.71 -5.37
N PRO A 154 2.29 -4.73 -5.62
CA PRO A 154 2.22 -4.07 -6.91
C PRO A 154 3.59 -3.62 -7.36
N THR A 155 4.00 -4.05 -8.55
CA THR A 155 5.27 -3.67 -9.16
C THR A 155 5.28 -2.17 -9.47
N PRO A 156 6.44 -1.53 -9.72
CA PRO A 156 6.47 -0.15 -10.21
C PRO A 156 5.61 0.04 -11.46
N HIS A 157 5.58 -0.95 -12.36
CA HIS A 157 4.72 -0.96 -13.54
C HIS A 157 3.22 -0.90 -13.16
N ASP A 158 2.77 -1.74 -12.24
CA ASP A 158 1.37 -1.76 -11.80
C ASP A 158 0.94 -0.41 -11.20
N ARG A 159 1.84 0.21 -10.44
CA ARG A 159 1.61 1.53 -9.84
C ARG A 159 1.55 2.67 -10.86
N LEU A 160 2.14 2.49 -12.04
CA LEU A 160 2.13 3.46 -13.14
C LEU A 160 1.02 3.18 -14.18
N GLN A 161 0.27 2.08 -14.07
CA GLN A 161 -0.84 1.76 -14.98
C GLN A 161 -1.88 2.89 -15.12
N PRO A 162 -2.21 3.67 -14.07
CA PRO A 162 -3.09 4.82 -14.23
C PRO A 162 -2.57 5.92 -15.16
N LEU A 163 -1.29 5.87 -15.57
CA LEU A 163 -0.66 6.76 -16.55
C LEU A 163 -0.46 6.11 -17.92
N ALA A 164 -0.81 4.83 -18.11
CA ALA A 164 -0.58 4.08 -19.36
C ALA A 164 -1.26 4.73 -20.57
N TRP A 165 -2.35 5.46 -20.34
CA TRP A 165 -3.05 6.20 -21.40
C TRP A 165 -2.21 7.32 -22.04
N LEU A 166 -1.15 7.80 -21.39
CA LEU A 166 -0.21 8.76 -21.97
C LEU A 166 0.64 8.17 -23.09
N VAL A 167 0.88 6.84 -23.09
CA VAL A 167 1.76 6.18 -24.07
C VAL A 167 1.34 6.48 -25.51
N GLY A 168 2.26 6.98 -26.31
CA GLY A 168 2.09 7.36 -27.71
C GLY A 168 2.60 8.78 -28.01
N ASP A 169 2.35 9.23 -29.22
CA ASP A 169 2.77 10.54 -29.71
C ASP A 169 1.60 11.53 -29.64
N TRP A 170 1.90 12.73 -29.17
CA TRP A 170 0.94 13.81 -28.97
C TRP A 170 1.44 15.10 -29.60
N VAL A 171 0.52 15.87 -30.14
CA VAL A 171 0.82 17.18 -30.74
C VAL A 171 -0.33 18.15 -30.45
N ASN A 172 0.00 19.42 -30.18
CA ASN A 172 -1.03 20.44 -30.08
C ASN A 172 -1.62 20.78 -31.45
N GLU A 173 -2.89 21.18 -31.45
CA GLU A 173 -3.62 21.62 -32.66
C GLU A 173 -3.54 23.14 -32.89
N GLY A 174 -2.79 23.87 -32.03
CA GLY A 174 -2.67 25.34 -32.11
C GLY A 174 -1.73 25.84 -33.19
N SER A 175 -1.86 27.11 -33.58
CA SER A 175 -0.97 27.81 -34.46
C SER A 175 0.11 28.60 -33.67
N GLY A 176 1.33 28.65 -34.18
CA GLY A 176 2.45 29.40 -33.60
C GLY A 176 3.41 28.51 -32.85
N VAL A 177 3.13 28.17 -31.60
CA VAL A 177 3.98 27.24 -30.83
C VAL A 177 3.50 25.82 -31.05
N ILE A 178 4.41 24.94 -31.48
CA ILE A 178 4.15 23.52 -31.69
C ILE A 178 4.75 22.73 -30.51
N VAL A 179 3.87 22.01 -29.78
CA VAL A 179 4.25 21.12 -28.70
C VAL A 179 4.13 19.67 -29.17
N LYS A 180 5.23 18.94 -29.18
CA LYS A 180 5.25 17.48 -29.46
C LYS A 180 5.71 16.77 -28.21
N ILE A 181 4.99 15.72 -27.83
CA ILE A 181 5.33 14.88 -26.69
C ILE A 181 5.24 13.42 -27.13
N SER A 182 6.26 12.63 -26.83
CA SER A 182 6.26 11.19 -27.07
C SER A 182 6.44 10.46 -25.77
N TYR A 183 5.46 9.64 -25.38
CA TYR A 183 5.53 8.79 -24.18
C TYR A 183 5.72 7.33 -24.57
N LYS A 184 6.62 6.65 -23.87
CA LYS A 184 6.85 5.21 -24.01
C LYS A 184 7.29 4.59 -22.69
N TRP A 185 7.00 3.30 -22.54
CA TRP A 185 7.57 2.56 -21.40
C TRP A 185 9.10 2.40 -21.58
N SER A 186 9.82 2.42 -20.45
CA SER A 186 11.20 1.93 -20.42
C SER A 186 11.25 0.45 -20.78
N GLU A 187 12.42 -0.08 -21.15
CA GLU A 187 12.58 -1.48 -21.56
C GLU A 187 12.14 -2.46 -20.46
N ASP A 188 12.42 -2.12 -19.19
CA ASP A 188 12.04 -2.88 -18.01
C ASP A 188 10.59 -2.58 -17.53
N THR A 189 9.86 -1.71 -18.23
CA THR A 189 8.51 -1.22 -17.92
C THR A 189 8.34 -0.53 -16.56
N ASN A 190 9.40 -0.34 -15.78
CA ASN A 190 9.34 0.28 -14.46
C ASN A 190 9.22 1.80 -14.47
N PHE A 191 9.36 2.42 -15.64
CA PHE A 191 9.24 3.86 -15.84
C PHE A 191 8.45 4.19 -17.10
N LEU A 192 7.76 5.33 -17.07
CA LEU A 192 7.23 5.99 -18.25
C LEU A 192 8.22 7.09 -18.67
N LEU A 193 8.71 7.03 -19.89
CA LEU A 193 9.66 7.98 -20.47
C LEU A 193 8.90 8.95 -21.36
N ALA A 194 9.24 10.23 -21.31
CA ALA A 194 8.67 11.24 -22.20
C ALA A 194 9.76 12.09 -22.83
N ASP A 195 9.60 12.37 -24.13
CA ASP A 195 10.41 13.31 -24.87
C ASP A 195 9.53 14.50 -25.26
N TYR A 196 9.94 15.72 -24.85
CA TYR A 196 9.27 16.97 -25.17
C TYR A 196 10.06 17.74 -26.22
N HIS A 197 9.35 18.28 -27.20
CA HIS A 197 9.92 19.15 -28.22
C HIS A 197 8.95 20.29 -28.52
N VAL A 198 9.33 21.51 -28.12
CA VAL A 198 8.52 22.72 -28.30
C VAL A 198 9.24 23.64 -29.25
N THR A 199 8.57 24.06 -30.32
CA THR A 199 9.12 24.95 -31.34
C THR A 199 8.18 26.11 -31.65
N SER A 200 8.77 27.23 -32.11
CA SER A 200 8.03 28.37 -32.71
C SER A 200 8.70 28.69 -34.05
N GLY A 201 8.04 28.36 -35.14
CA GLY A 201 8.68 28.39 -36.45
C GLY A 201 9.89 27.46 -36.50
N GLU A 202 11.09 28.00 -36.81
CA GLU A 202 12.36 27.26 -36.83
C GLU A 202 13.07 27.24 -35.46
N ASP A 203 12.62 28.05 -34.50
CA ASP A 203 13.24 28.15 -33.18
C ASP A 203 12.80 27.01 -32.26
N VAL A 204 13.78 26.35 -31.62
CA VAL A 204 13.55 25.36 -30.58
C VAL A 204 13.43 26.10 -29.23
N LEU A 205 12.23 26.15 -28.66
CA LEU A 205 11.96 26.80 -27.38
C LEU A 205 12.25 25.87 -26.18
N MET A 206 12.05 24.57 -26.34
CA MET A 206 12.32 23.58 -25.30
C MET A 206 12.58 22.22 -25.92
N LYS A 207 13.57 21.52 -25.41
CA LYS A 207 13.81 20.12 -25.70
C LYS A 207 14.20 19.43 -24.38
N SER A 208 13.35 18.54 -23.90
CA SER A 208 13.50 17.94 -22.58
C SER A 208 13.16 16.45 -22.62
N THR A 209 13.81 15.70 -21.75
CA THR A 209 13.47 14.30 -21.47
C THR A 209 12.90 14.18 -20.06
N GLN A 210 11.91 13.34 -19.87
CA GLN A 210 11.33 13.09 -18.56
C GLN A 210 11.25 11.60 -18.28
N ARG A 211 11.54 11.24 -17.04
CA ARG A 211 11.29 9.91 -16.50
C ARG A 211 10.26 10.01 -15.39
N ILE A 212 9.18 9.22 -15.48
CA ILE A 212 8.12 9.15 -14.48
C ILE A 212 8.19 7.76 -13.86
N GLY A 213 8.20 7.66 -12.54
CA GLY A 213 8.35 6.41 -11.81
C GLY A 213 7.66 6.40 -10.46
N TRP A 214 7.60 5.22 -9.87
CA TRP A 214 7.18 5.07 -8.49
C TRP A 214 8.36 5.33 -7.56
N ASP A 215 8.20 6.23 -6.61
CA ASP A 215 9.17 6.47 -5.54
C ASP A 215 8.79 5.65 -4.30
N PRO A 216 9.52 4.56 -3.98
CA PRO A 216 9.18 3.70 -2.85
C PRO A 216 9.38 4.39 -1.50
N LEU A 217 10.21 5.45 -1.43
CA LEU A 217 10.45 6.18 -0.19
C LEU A 217 9.23 7.04 0.20
N SER A 218 8.66 7.76 -0.77
CA SER A 218 7.48 8.62 -0.51
C SER A 218 6.16 7.89 -0.72
N GLY A 219 6.16 6.71 -1.36
CA GLY A 219 4.95 5.99 -1.75
C GLY A 219 4.10 6.75 -2.78
N LYS A 220 4.74 7.49 -3.71
CA LYS A 220 4.08 8.33 -4.71
C LYS A 220 4.70 8.15 -6.09
N VAL A 221 3.95 8.57 -7.10
CA VAL A 221 4.52 8.77 -8.44
C VAL A 221 5.35 10.04 -8.43
N LYS A 222 6.55 9.97 -8.99
CA LYS A 222 7.49 11.06 -9.14
C LYS A 222 7.97 11.18 -10.56
N SER A 223 8.42 12.38 -10.94
CA SER A 223 9.11 12.58 -12.22
C SER A 223 10.41 13.36 -12.06
N TRP A 224 11.32 13.09 -12.98
CA TRP A 224 12.60 13.80 -13.17
C TRP A 224 12.67 14.22 -14.62
N MET A 225 12.82 15.51 -14.84
CA MET A 225 12.92 16.11 -16.17
C MET A 225 14.31 16.74 -16.34
N PHE A 226 14.86 16.63 -17.52
CA PHE A 226 16.18 17.17 -17.86
C PHE A 226 16.07 17.91 -19.19
N ASP A 227 16.45 19.17 -19.16
CA ASP A 227 16.45 20.02 -20.35
C ASP A 227 17.77 19.91 -21.12
N ALA A 228 17.69 20.11 -22.42
CA ALA A 228 18.87 19.99 -23.30
C ALA A 228 19.93 21.05 -23.01
N ASP A 229 19.57 22.15 -22.38
CA ASP A 229 20.45 23.24 -21.97
C ASP A 229 21.09 23.05 -20.59
N GLY A 230 20.75 21.97 -19.87
CA GLY A 230 21.33 21.58 -18.59
C GLY A 230 20.47 21.91 -17.37
N GLY A 231 19.30 22.52 -17.54
CA GLY A 231 18.31 22.65 -16.48
C GLY A 231 17.67 21.30 -16.12
N TYR A 232 17.07 21.20 -14.93
CA TYR A 232 16.33 20.03 -14.51
C TYR A 232 15.15 20.37 -13.61
N ALA A 233 14.18 19.44 -13.54
CA ALA A 233 13.05 19.57 -12.64
C ALA A 233 12.66 18.23 -12.02
N THR A 234 12.06 18.31 -10.83
CA THR A 234 11.39 17.17 -10.19
C THR A 234 9.90 17.46 -10.04
N GLY A 235 9.06 16.44 -10.05
CA GLY A 235 7.63 16.58 -9.88
C GLY A 235 7.05 15.52 -8.97
N ASP A 236 6.25 15.93 -7.99
CA ASP A 236 5.46 15.05 -7.15
C ASP A 236 4.03 14.96 -7.71
N TRP A 237 3.60 13.76 -8.07
CA TRP A 237 2.34 13.52 -8.76
C TRP A 237 1.26 13.09 -7.79
N THR A 238 0.07 13.66 -7.92
CA THR A 238 -1.12 13.29 -7.17
C THR A 238 -2.25 13.00 -8.13
N GLN A 239 -2.82 11.79 -8.04
CA GLN A 239 -3.98 11.42 -8.85
C GLN A 239 -5.24 12.07 -8.29
N LEU A 240 -6.05 12.63 -9.18
CA LEU A 240 -7.38 13.16 -8.91
C LEU A 240 -8.41 12.38 -9.75
N PRO A 241 -9.72 12.48 -9.45
CA PRO A 241 -10.76 11.83 -10.25
C PRO A 241 -10.73 12.18 -11.75
N GLU A 242 -10.31 13.41 -12.07
CA GLU A 242 -10.33 13.93 -13.45
C GLU A 242 -8.95 13.97 -14.11
N GLY A 243 -7.89 13.49 -13.44
CA GLY A 243 -6.54 13.53 -14.00
C GLY A 243 -5.44 13.54 -12.95
N TRP A 244 -4.39 14.33 -13.17
CA TRP A 244 -3.21 14.39 -12.31
C TRP A 244 -2.81 15.83 -12.02
N VAL A 245 -2.35 16.07 -10.79
CA VAL A 245 -1.70 17.33 -10.40
C VAL A 245 -0.26 17.02 -10.01
N ILE A 246 0.66 17.83 -10.51
CA ILE A 246 2.10 17.71 -10.33
C ILE A 246 2.61 18.99 -9.66
N LYS A 247 3.19 18.86 -8.48
CA LYS A 247 3.95 19.94 -7.86
C LYS A 247 5.40 19.85 -8.35
N SER A 248 5.80 20.80 -9.18
CA SER A 248 7.11 20.81 -9.82
C SER A 248 8.06 21.80 -9.15
N ALA A 249 9.31 21.37 -8.99
CA ALA A 249 10.43 22.23 -8.62
C ALA A 249 11.54 22.09 -9.66
N ALA A 250 12.09 23.20 -10.12
CA ALA A 250 13.08 23.25 -11.19
C ALA A 250 14.34 24.02 -10.77
N VAL A 251 15.43 23.70 -11.42
CA VAL A 251 16.69 24.46 -11.40
C VAL A 251 17.08 24.75 -12.83
N MET A 252 17.20 26.02 -13.17
CA MET A 252 17.61 26.50 -14.49
C MET A 252 19.13 26.35 -14.68
N PRO A 253 19.66 26.42 -15.93
CA PRO A 253 21.10 26.27 -16.19
C PRO A 253 21.98 27.29 -15.44
N ASP A 254 21.45 28.46 -15.13
CA ASP A 254 22.14 29.54 -14.39
C ASP A 254 22.05 29.39 -12.85
N GLY A 255 21.39 28.31 -12.36
CA GLY A 255 21.13 28.06 -10.94
C GLY A 255 19.88 28.72 -10.38
N THR A 256 19.14 29.50 -11.17
CA THR A 256 17.85 30.07 -10.76
C THR A 256 16.87 28.93 -10.49
N THR A 257 16.14 29.03 -9.38
CA THR A 257 15.12 28.02 -9.01
C THR A 257 13.75 28.41 -9.56
N GLY A 258 12.94 27.40 -9.85
CA GLY A 258 11.56 27.60 -10.28
C GLY A 258 10.59 26.62 -9.61
N SER A 259 9.32 26.98 -9.58
CA SER A 259 8.24 26.08 -9.15
C SER A 259 6.99 26.30 -10.00
N ALA A 260 6.18 25.25 -10.11
CA ALA A 260 4.90 25.30 -10.81
C ALA A 260 3.93 24.23 -10.28
N THR A 261 2.66 24.47 -10.47
CA THR A 261 1.61 23.45 -10.36
C THR A 261 1.17 23.09 -11.78
N ILE A 262 1.39 21.84 -12.18
CA ILE A 262 0.96 21.34 -13.48
C ILE A 262 -0.23 20.41 -13.28
N SER A 263 -1.33 20.66 -13.99
CA SER A 263 -2.44 19.70 -14.08
C SER A 263 -2.48 19.06 -15.46
N ILE A 264 -2.81 17.77 -15.49
CA ILE A 264 -3.02 16.98 -16.71
C ILE A 264 -4.41 16.36 -16.61
N THR A 265 -5.29 16.75 -17.53
CA THR A 265 -6.69 16.29 -17.56
C THR A 265 -7.00 15.69 -18.93
N ALA A 266 -7.40 14.41 -18.95
CA ALA A 266 -7.85 13.76 -20.17
C ALA A 266 -9.27 14.23 -20.52
N SER A 267 -9.45 14.83 -21.69
CA SER A 267 -10.78 15.21 -22.20
C SER A 267 -11.49 14.01 -22.84
N ASP A 268 -10.71 13.15 -23.50
CA ASP A 268 -11.12 11.90 -24.12
C ASP A 268 -9.87 11.01 -24.36
N PRO A 269 -9.98 9.75 -24.83
CA PRO A 269 -8.82 8.87 -25.05
C PRO A 269 -7.78 9.41 -26.06
N SER A 270 -8.14 10.42 -26.85
CA SER A 270 -7.31 11.00 -27.90
C SER A 270 -6.83 12.42 -27.61
N ARG A 271 -7.25 13.04 -26.51
CA ARG A 271 -6.91 14.41 -26.15
C ARG A 271 -6.70 14.58 -24.66
N PHE A 272 -5.70 15.38 -24.28
CA PHE A 272 -5.55 15.87 -22.92
C PHE A 272 -5.11 17.34 -22.90
N THR A 273 -5.45 18.02 -21.82
CA THR A 273 -5.03 19.39 -21.55
C THR A 273 -3.98 19.37 -20.43
N MET A 274 -2.89 20.07 -20.66
CA MET A 274 -1.85 20.38 -19.66
C MET A 274 -1.94 21.86 -19.33
N LYS A 275 -2.07 22.18 -18.05
CA LYS A 275 -2.14 23.55 -17.55
C LYS A 275 -1.07 23.78 -16.49
N GLY A 276 -0.28 24.85 -16.64
CA GLY A 276 0.69 25.30 -15.65
C GLY A 276 0.21 26.53 -14.94
N THR A 277 0.14 26.48 -13.60
CA THR A 277 -0.26 27.59 -12.74
C THR A 277 0.73 27.78 -11.59
N ASP A 278 0.60 28.88 -10.85
CA ASP A 278 1.47 29.21 -9.71
C ASP A 278 2.95 29.16 -10.10
N ARG A 279 3.27 29.61 -11.29
CA ARG A 279 4.61 29.56 -11.85
C ARG A 279 5.47 30.65 -11.26
N ILE A 280 6.59 30.26 -10.69
CA ILE A 280 7.58 31.19 -10.10
C ILE A 280 8.96 30.81 -10.68
N VAL A 281 9.70 31.82 -11.12
CA VAL A 281 11.09 31.69 -11.60
C VAL A 281 11.91 32.73 -10.87
N GLY A 282 12.86 32.31 -10.05
CA GLY A 282 13.53 33.19 -9.08
C GLY A 282 12.50 33.81 -8.14
N ASP A 283 12.46 35.14 -8.13
CA ASP A 283 11.52 35.95 -7.32
C ASP A 283 10.32 36.46 -8.15
N THR A 284 10.18 36.04 -9.40
CA THR A 284 9.17 36.55 -10.33
C THR A 284 8.10 35.52 -10.63
N ARG A 285 6.83 35.97 -10.58
CA ARG A 285 5.73 35.13 -11.08
C ARG A 285 5.74 35.17 -12.61
N ASP A 286 5.72 33.99 -13.21
CA ASP A 286 5.61 33.79 -14.65
C ASP A 286 4.14 33.56 -15.05
N ASP A 287 3.81 33.77 -16.32
CA ASP A 287 2.45 33.64 -16.84
C ASP A 287 1.99 32.16 -16.80
N ASP A 288 0.72 31.97 -16.46
CA ASP A 288 0.08 30.65 -16.56
C ASP A 288 0.02 30.21 -18.03
N PHE A 289 0.08 28.91 -18.30
CA PHE A 289 -0.11 28.38 -19.63
C PHE A 289 -1.16 27.26 -19.65
N GLU A 290 -1.77 27.07 -20.81
CA GLU A 290 -2.65 25.96 -21.07
C GLU A 290 -2.41 25.46 -22.50
N VAL A 291 -2.23 24.16 -22.67
CA VAL A 291 -2.06 23.51 -23.96
C VAL A 291 -2.88 22.24 -24.02
N THR A 292 -3.67 22.11 -25.07
CA THR A 292 -4.36 20.85 -25.40
C THR A 292 -3.60 20.15 -26.52
N VAL A 293 -3.31 18.89 -26.30
CA VAL A 293 -2.63 18.02 -27.26
C VAL A 293 -3.55 16.88 -27.69
N ALA A 294 -3.47 16.53 -28.97
CA ALA A 294 -4.18 15.41 -29.56
C ALA A 294 -3.20 14.29 -29.86
N ARG A 295 -3.68 13.06 -29.77
CA ARG A 295 -2.92 11.87 -30.12
C ARG A 295 -2.66 11.85 -31.63
N LYS A 296 -1.41 11.73 -31.99
CA LYS A 296 -1.02 11.59 -33.39
C LYS A 296 -1.49 10.23 -33.91
N PRO A 297 -2.21 10.19 -35.07
CA PRO A 297 -2.63 8.91 -35.63
C PRO A 297 -1.39 8.06 -35.98
N PRO A 298 -1.48 6.72 -35.86
CA PRO A 298 -0.39 5.85 -36.27
C PRO A 298 -0.08 6.07 -37.76
N VAL A 299 1.23 6.17 -38.05
CA VAL A 299 1.69 6.27 -39.45
C VAL A 299 1.30 4.95 -40.13
N ALA A 300 0.56 5.02 -41.22
CA ALA A 300 0.23 3.84 -42.04
C ALA A 300 1.56 3.14 -42.43
N ALA A 301 1.64 1.84 -42.18
CA ALA A 301 2.79 1.05 -42.63
C ALA A 301 2.91 1.24 -44.15
N LYS A 302 4.10 1.65 -44.62
CA LYS A 302 4.37 1.71 -46.05
C LYS A 302 4.24 0.29 -46.63
N PRO A 303 3.49 0.08 -47.73
CA PRO A 303 3.35 -1.23 -48.33
C PRO A 303 4.68 -1.83 -48.79
#